data_a046580ad0780f21e3f82347a698c480
#
_entry.id   a046580ad0780f21e3f82347a698c480
#
_cell.length_a   1.000
_cell.length_b   1.000
_cell.length_c   1.000
_cell.angle_alpha   90.00
_cell.angle_beta   90.00
_cell.angle_gamma   90.00
#
_symmetry.space_group_name_H-M   'P 1'
#
loop_
_entity.id
_entity.type
_entity.pdbx_description
1 polymer ?
#
loop_
_entity_poly.entity_id
_entity_poly.type
_entity_poly.pdbx_seq_one_letter_code
_entity_poly.pdbx_strand_id
1 'polypeptide(L)'
;MTKLEKLIEELCPNGVEYKTLGEIASDIYRGAGITRNQVTEDGTHCVRYGEIYTTYGIYFDKCVSHTDENLIQSKKYFEYGDILFAITGESVEDIAKSTAYVGNEKCLAGGDIVVMKHNQNPKYLSYVLSTTTARIQKSKG
;
A
#
# COMPACT_ATOMS: atom_id res chain seq x y z
N MET A 1 -25.46 -16.70 14.14
CA MET A 1 -24.22 -16.66 13.36
C MET A 1 -24.28 -15.54 12.32
N THR A 2 -23.26 -14.69 12.26
CA THR A 2 -23.20 -13.62 11.28
C THR A 2 -22.91 -14.17 9.88
N LYS A 3 -23.16 -13.37 8.85
CA LYS A 3 -22.80 -13.73 7.47
C LYS A 3 -21.29 -13.99 7.32
N LEU A 4 -20.47 -13.21 8.03
CA LEU A 4 -19.01 -13.39 8.03
C LEU A 4 -18.62 -14.74 8.65
N GLU A 5 -19.21 -15.09 9.79
CA GLU A 5 -18.94 -16.37 10.45
C GLU A 5 -19.29 -17.57 9.57
N LYS A 6 -20.42 -17.47 8.86
CA LYS A 6 -20.81 -18.52 7.89
C LYS A 6 -19.81 -18.64 6.74
N LEU A 7 -19.35 -17.51 6.20
CA LEU A 7 -18.34 -17.53 5.13
C LEU A 7 -17.02 -18.13 5.60
N ILE A 8 -16.59 -17.82 6.82
CA ILE A 8 -15.37 -18.39 7.40
C ILE A 8 -15.50 -19.91 7.55
N GLU A 9 -16.64 -20.41 8.03
CA GLU A 9 -16.87 -21.84 8.13
C GLU A 9 -16.86 -22.56 6.77
N GLU A 10 -17.45 -21.94 5.75
CA GLU A 10 -17.50 -22.52 4.40
C GLU A 10 -16.15 -22.52 3.70
N LEU A 11 -15.41 -21.40 3.79
CA LEU A 11 -14.15 -21.19 3.06
C LEU A 11 -12.93 -21.67 3.83
N CYS A 12 -13.01 -21.69 5.16
CA CYS A 12 -11.91 -22.09 6.03
C CYS A 12 -12.38 -23.13 7.05
N PRO A 13 -12.78 -24.35 6.59
CA PRO A 13 -13.36 -25.36 7.49
C PRO A 13 -12.40 -25.84 8.59
N ASN A 14 -11.09 -25.69 8.36
CA ASN A 14 -10.05 -26.06 9.34
C ASN A 14 -9.57 -24.86 10.17
N GLY A 15 -10.31 -23.74 10.12
CA GLY A 15 -9.98 -22.50 10.82
C GLY A 15 -9.23 -21.51 9.95
N VAL A 16 -9.11 -20.29 10.47
CA VAL A 16 -8.39 -19.20 9.82
C VAL A 16 -6.93 -19.23 10.28
N GLU A 17 -6.00 -19.19 9.35
CA GLU A 17 -4.58 -19.11 9.65
C GLU A 17 -4.17 -17.69 9.94
N TYR A 18 -3.44 -17.47 11.03
CA TYR A 18 -2.90 -16.15 11.41
C TYR A 18 -1.41 -16.07 11.06
N LYS A 19 -1.03 -15.01 10.36
CA LYS A 19 0.35 -14.75 9.96
C LYS A 19 0.73 -13.29 10.19
N THR A 20 1.99 -13.04 10.49
CA THR A 20 2.53 -11.68 10.55
C THR A 20 2.73 -11.13 9.13
N LEU A 21 2.82 -9.79 9.00
CA LEU A 21 3.13 -9.18 7.72
C LEU A 21 4.49 -9.62 7.19
N GLY A 22 5.46 -9.82 8.07
CA GLY A 22 6.77 -10.32 7.67
C GLY A 22 6.73 -11.72 7.07
N GLU A 23 5.82 -12.59 7.56
CA GLU A 23 5.62 -13.93 7.00
C GLU A 23 4.92 -13.91 5.64
N ILE A 24 4.01 -12.95 5.43
CA ILE A 24 3.25 -12.79 4.19
C ILE A 24 4.10 -12.11 3.12
N ALA A 25 4.92 -11.14 3.50
CA ALA A 25 5.68 -10.33 2.55
C ALA A 25 6.78 -11.16 1.87
N SER A 26 6.84 -11.06 0.55
CA SER A 26 7.94 -11.62 -0.23
C SER A 26 9.10 -10.63 -0.35
N ASP A 27 8.82 -9.32 -0.27
CA ASP A 27 9.82 -8.26 -0.26
C ASP A 27 9.22 -7.00 0.36
N ILE A 28 10.04 -6.23 1.06
CA ILE A 28 9.65 -4.93 1.63
C ILE A 28 10.80 -3.97 1.37
N TYR A 29 10.47 -2.81 0.78
CA TYR A 29 11.48 -1.78 0.53
C TYR A 29 10.87 -0.38 0.60
N ARG A 30 11.72 0.61 0.83
CA ARG A 30 11.32 2.01 0.88
C ARG A 30 11.45 2.62 -0.51
N GLY A 31 10.51 3.48 -0.89
CA GLY A 31 10.57 4.26 -2.12
C GLY A 31 11.68 5.31 -2.11
N ALA A 32 11.90 5.93 -3.25
CA ALA A 32 12.89 6.98 -3.43
C ALA A 32 12.20 8.35 -3.49
N GLY A 33 12.82 9.37 -2.91
CA GLY A 33 12.23 10.70 -2.83
C GLY A 33 11.87 11.28 -4.20
N ILE A 34 10.62 11.71 -4.33
CA ILE A 34 10.12 12.47 -5.47
C ILE A 34 9.61 13.79 -4.89
N THR A 35 10.32 14.89 -5.19
CA THR A 35 9.95 16.20 -4.66
C THR A 35 8.76 16.77 -5.43
N ARG A 36 8.07 17.73 -4.82
CA ARG A 36 6.96 18.42 -5.46
C ARG A 36 7.35 19.04 -6.81
N ASN A 37 8.57 19.54 -6.91
CA ASN A 37 9.08 20.17 -8.14
C ASN A 37 9.37 19.16 -9.25
N GLN A 38 9.48 17.87 -8.92
CA GLN A 38 9.71 16.80 -9.88
C GLN A 38 8.42 16.20 -10.43
N VAL A 39 7.26 16.61 -9.89
CA VAL A 39 5.96 16.16 -10.40
C VAL A 39 5.66 16.92 -11.69
N THR A 40 5.31 16.19 -12.75
CA THR A 40 5.05 16.70 -14.10
C THR A 40 3.61 16.40 -14.53
N GLU A 41 3.15 17.03 -15.62
CA GLU A 41 1.81 16.78 -16.16
C GLU A 41 1.70 15.41 -16.82
N ASP A 42 2.81 14.92 -17.36
CA ASP A 42 2.89 13.61 -18.00
C ASP A 42 4.20 12.93 -17.60
N GLY A 43 4.43 11.72 -18.09
CA GLY A 43 5.63 10.95 -17.80
C GLY A 43 5.32 9.64 -17.10
N THR A 44 6.26 9.16 -16.29
CA THR A 44 6.11 7.91 -15.54
C THR A 44 5.17 8.13 -14.36
N HIS A 45 4.18 7.27 -14.22
CA HIS A 45 3.25 7.30 -13.07
C HIS A 45 4.01 7.12 -11.77
N CYS A 46 3.64 7.89 -10.77
CA CYS A 46 4.24 7.82 -9.44
C CYS A 46 3.24 8.13 -8.34
N VAL A 47 3.59 7.72 -7.11
CA VAL A 47 2.81 8.04 -5.92
C VAL A 47 3.71 8.75 -4.91
N ARG A 48 3.22 9.84 -4.34
CA ARG A 48 3.82 10.53 -3.21
C ARG A 48 3.03 10.19 -1.94
N TYR A 49 3.73 10.15 -0.79
CA TYR A 49 3.14 9.64 0.47
C TYR A 49 1.83 10.34 0.88
N GLY A 50 1.72 11.66 0.64
CA GLY A 50 0.52 12.42 0.96
C GLY A 50 -0.72 11.98 0.21
N GLU A 51 -0.56 11.43 -0.99
CA GLU A 51 -1.67 10.95 -1.81
C GLU A 51 -2.33 9.70 -1.22
N ILE A 52 -1.59 8.94 -0.41
CA ILE A 52 -2.12 7.72 0.22
C ILE A 52 -3.26 8.06 1.18
N TYR A 53 -3.19 9.17 1.90
CA TYR A 53 -4.27 9.56 2.81
C TYR A 53 -5.18 10.66 2.28
N THR A 54 -4.85 11.34 1.22
CA THR A 54 -5.71 12.40 0.67
C THR A 54 -6.49 11.97 -0.56
N THR A 55 -5.96 11.06 -1.36
CA THR A 55 -6.48 10.74 -2.70
C THR A 55 -6.93 9.30 -2.83
N TYR A 56 -6.14 8.34 -2.35
CA TYR A 56 -6.44 6.92 -2.53
C TYR A 56 -7.18 6.34 -1.33
N GLY A 57 -8.06 5.36 -1.61
CA GLY A 57 -8.79 4.63 -0.60
C GLY A 57 -8.13 3.28 -0.25
N ILE A 58 -8.96 2.24 -0.09
CA ILE A 58 -8.49 0.89 0.21
C ILE A 58 -7.62 0.35 -0.94
N TYR A 59 -7.97 0.69 -2.17
CA TYR A 59 -7.18 0.34 -3.36
C TYR A 59 -7.32 1.43 -4.42
N PHE A 60 -6.40 1.42 -5.37
CA PHE A 60 -6.44 2.33 -6.53
C PHE A 60 -5.86 1.62 -7.76
N ASP A 61 -6.25 2.06 -8.94
CA ASP A 61 -5.80 1.49 -10.21
C ASP A 61 -5.10 2.50 -11.12
N LYS A 62 -5.15 3.78 -10.78
CA LYS A 62 -4.52 4.85 -11.55
C LYS A 62 -3.84 5.84 -10.62
N CYS A 63 -2.59 6.17 -10.95
CA CYS A 63 -1.85 7.21 -10.25
C CYS A 63 -2.27 8.59 -10.78
N VAL A 64 -2.43 9.55 -9.87
CA VAL A 64 -2.78 10.93 -10.22
C VAL A 64 -1.55 11.78 -10.53
N SER A 65 -0.37 11.32 -10.16
CA SER A 65 0.89 12.05 -10.33
C SER A 65 1.81 11.35 -11.32
N HIS A 66 2.67 12.14 -11.95
CA HIS A 66 3.66 11.69 -12.92
C HIS A 66 4.98 12.39 -12.64
N THR A 67 6.08 11.79 -13.04
CA THR A 67 7.41 12.40 -12.96
C THR A 67 8.26 11.96 -14.16
N ASP A 68 9.31 12.74 -14.46
CA ASP A 68 10.33 12.28 -15.37
C ASP A 68 11.25 11.33 -14.59
N GLU A 69 11.20 10.04 -14.91
CA GLU A 69 11.99 9.03 -14.20
C GLU A 69 13.51 9.24 -14.33
N ASN A 70 13.95 9.96 -15.36
CA ASN A 70 15.36 10.28 -15.52
C ASN A 70 15.89 11.24 -14.45
N LEU A 71 15.00 11.97 -13.77
CA LEU A 71 15.35 12.85 -12.66
C LEU A 71 15.50 12.11 -11.35
N ILE A 72 15.06 10.85 -11.28
CA ILE A 72 15.04 10.05 -10.06
C ILE A 72 16.29 9.18 -10.05
N GLN A 73 17.18 9.39 -9.07
CA GLN A 73 18.46 8.69 -9.00
C GLN A 73 18.32 7.23 -8.61
N SER A 74 17.47 6.95 -7.63
CA SER A 74 17.26 5.59 -7.14
C SER A 74 15.81 5.20 -7.36
N LYS A 75 15.52 4.58 -8.49
CA LYS A 75 14.15 4.23 -8.87
C LYS A 75 13.66 3.01 -8.10
N LYS A 76 12.52 3.16 -7.42
CA LYS A 76 11.83 2.08 -6.71
C LYS A 76 10.43 1.96 -7.29
N TYR A 77 10.14 0.83 -7.90
CA TYR A 77 8.87 0.60 -8.58
C TYR A 77 7.91 -0.23 -7.73
N PHE A 78 6.63 -0.04 -7.98
CA PHE A 78 5.60 -0.95 -7.52
C PHE A 78 4.72 -1.35 -8.71
N GLU A 79 4.02 -2.46 -8.56
CA GLU A 79 3.17 -3.02 -9.61
C GLU A 79 1.94 -3.68 -9.01
N TYR A 80 1.12 -4.29 -9.86
CA TYR A 80 -0.14 -4.92 -9.44
C TYR A 80 0.06 -5.81 -8.20
N GLY A 81 -0.80 -5.60 -7.23
CA GLY A 81 -0.86 -6.38 -6.01
C GLY A 81 -0.09 -5.77 -4.83
N ASP A 82 0.84 -4.87 -5.09
CA ASP A 82 1.68 -4.31 -4.03
C ASP A 82 0.86 -3.45 -3.07
N ILE A 83 1.23 -3.50 -1.78
CA ILE A 83 0.66 -2.64 -0.75
C ILE A 83 1.63 -1.49 -0.49
N LEU A 84 1.11 -0.27 -0.47
CA LEU A 84 1.88 0.94 -0.17
C LEU A 84 1.50 1.45 1.22
N PHE A 85 2.50 1.73 2.05
CA PHE A 85 2.33 2.32 3.38
C PHE A 85 2.95 3.71 3.41
N ALA A 86 2.20 4.70 3.89
CA ALA A 86 2.76 6.02 4.21
C ALA A 86 3.39 5.94 5.60
N ILE A 87 4.69 6.16 5.69
CA ILE A 87 5.44 6.04 6.96
C ILE A 87 5.57 7.35 7.72
N THR A 88 5.08 8.45 7.14
CA THR A 88 4.98 9.75 7.81
C THR A 88 3.56 10.27 7.72
N GLY A 89 3.15 11.09 8.67
CA GLY A 89 1.82 11.68 8.71
C GLY A 89 1.74 12.76 9.77
N GLU A 90 0.68 13.58 9.70
CA GLU A 90 0.45 14.66 10.66
C GLU A 90 -0.14 14.17 11.97
N SER A 91 -0.71 12.96 11.98
CA SER A 91 -1.30 12.36 13.17
C SER A 91 -0.92 10.89 13.28
N VAL A 92 -1.08 10.33 14.48
CA VAL A 92 -0.84 8.89 14.71
C VAL A 92 -1.77 8.03 13.84
N GLU A 93 -2.97 8.53 13.56
CA GLU A 93 -3.95 7.82 12.72
C GLU A 93 -3.52 7.72 11.26
N ASP A 94 -2.76 8.71 10.77
CA ASP A 94 -2.27 8.73 9.39
C ASP A 94 -1.01 7.90 9.19
N ILE A 95 -0.22 7.71 10.24
CA ILE A 95 1.03 6.93 10.15
C ILE A 95 0.71 5.48 9.77
N ALA A 96 1.43 4.97 8.79
CA ALA A 96 1.27 3.63 8.25
C ALA A 96 -0.09 3.37 7.59
N LYS A 97 -0.81 4.43 7.18
CA LYS A 97 -1.98 4.27 6.34
C LYS A 97 -1.56 3.55 5.05
N SER A 98 -2.39 2.63 4.60
CA SER A 98 -2.05 1.75 3.50
C SER A 98 -3.09 1.77 2.39
N THR A 99 -2.66 1.42 1.18
CA THR A 99 -3.52 1.23 0.02
C THR A 99 -2.92 0.15 -0.87
N ALA A 100 -3.76 -0.55 -1.63
CA ALA A 100 -3.31 -1.56 -2.59
C ALA A 100 -3.35 -1.00 -4.01
N TYR A 101 -2.31 -1.27 -4.79
CA TYR A 101 -2.32 -0.93 -6.20
C TYR A 101 -2.85 -2.12 -7.01
N VAL A 102 -3.87 -1.87 -7.82
CA VAL A 102 -4.50 -2.90 -8.66
C VAL A 102 -4.53 -2.51 -10.14
N GLY A 103 -3.68 -1.58 -10.54
CA GLY A 103 -3.52 -1.15 -11.94
C GLY A 103 -2.58 -2.05 -12.72
N ASN A 104 -2.42 -1.74 -14.00
CA ASN A 104 -1.65 -2.56 -14.94
C ASN A 104 -0.27 -2.01 -15.25
N GLU A 105 0.06 -0.84 -14.74
CA GLU A 105 1.33 -0.19 -15.03
C GLU A 105 2.32 -0.34 -13.89
N LYS A 106 3.61 -0.30 -14.23
CA LYS A 106 4.69 -0.25 -13.27
C LYS A 106 4.94 1.21 -12.92
N CYS A 107 4.81 1.56 -11.64
CA CYS A 107 4.85 2.94 -11.17
C CYS A 107 5.98 3.16 -10.18
N LEU A 108 6.39 4.43 -10.01
CA LEU A 108 7.44 4.81 -9.06
C LEU A 108 6.85 5.12 -7.69
N ALA A 109 7.47 4.56 -6.65
CA ALA A 109 7.13 4.88 -5.26
C ALA A 109 8.02 6.02 -4.76
N GLY A 110 7.38 7.07 -4.26
CA GLY A 110 8.06 8.23 -3.66
C GLY A 110 8.69 7.91 -2.31
N GLY A 111 9.43 8.87 -1.77
CA GLY A 111 10.00 8.78 -0.43
C GLY A 111 8.90 8.73 0.63
N ASP A 112 9.23 8.24 1.80
CA ASP A 112 8.29 8.04 2.92
C ASP A 112 7.12 7.11 2.59
N ILE A 113 7.31 6.26 1.60
CA ILE A 113 6.43 5.15 1.25
C ILE A 113 7.22 3.85 1.39
N VAL A 114 6.61 2.86 2.03
CA VAL A 114 7.12 1.49 2.06
C VAL A 114 6.26 0.65 1.13
N VAL A 115 6.90 -0.11 0.25
CA VAL A 115 6.25 -1.03 -0.67
C VAL A 115 6.39 -2.45 -0.13
N MET A 116 5.28 -3.16 -0.04
CA MET A 116 5.26 -4.57 0.39
C MET A 116 4.75 -5.44 -0.73
N LYS A 117 5.59 -6.37 -1.19
CA LYS A 117 5.21 -7.40 -2.15
C LYS A 117 4.74 -8.65 -1.43
N HIS A 118 3.72 -9.30 -1.97
CA HIS A 118 3.10 -10.50 -1.37
C HIS A 118 2.34 -11.27 -2.45
N ASN A 119 1.84 -12.44 -2.10
CA ASN A 119 1.05 -13.30 -3.00
C ASN A 119 -0.42 -13.46 -2.58
N GLN A 120 -0.89 -12.60 -1.66
CA GLN A 120 -2.27 -12.63 -1.20
C GLN A 120 -3.17 -11.78 -2.12
N ASN A 121 -4.48 -11.83 -1.90
CA ASN A 121 -5.41 -10.94 -2.58
C ASN A 121 -5.16 -9.49 -2.11
N PRO A 122 -4.78 -8.57 -3.00
CA PRO A 122 -4.38 -7.22 -2.59
C PRO A 122 -5.52 -6.41 -1.98
N LYS A 123 -6.72 -6.49 -2.53
CA LYS A 123 -7.88 -5.75 -2.00
C LYS A 123 -8.26 -6.23 -0.61
N TYR A 124 -8.29 -7.55 -0.42
CA TYR A 124 -8.60 -8.15 0.88
C TYR A 124 -7.54 -7.77 1.92
N LEU A 125 -6.26 -7.91 1.58
CA LEU A 125 -5.17 -7.57 2.49
C LEU A 125 -5.20 -6.09 2.87
N SER A 126 -5.41 -5.20 1.92
CA SER A 126 -5.52 -3.76 2.18
C SER A 126 -6.71 -3.44 3.07
N TYR A 127 -7.84 -4.11 2.86
CA TYR A 127 -9.02 -3.94 3.69
C TYR A 127 -8.74 -4.32 5.14
N VAL A 128 -8.09 -5.47 5.36
CA VAL A 128 -7.69 -5.94 6.70
C VAL A 128 -6.75 -4.93 7.36
N LEU A 129 -5.78 -4.40 6.61
CA LEU A 129 -4.82 -3.42 7.12
C LEU A 129 -5.46 -2.07 7.47
N SER A 130 -6.65 -1.79 6.96
CA SER A 130 -7.39 -0.56 7.29
C SER A 130 -8.30 -0.70 8.50
N THR A 131 -8.39 -1.88 9.11
CA THR A 131 -9.23 -2.12 10.29
C THR A 131 -8.68 -1.40 11.51
N THR A 132 -9.55 -1.18 12.52
CA THR A 132 -9.14 -0.55 13.78
C THR A 132 -8.06 -1.36 14.48
N THR A 133 -8.17 -2.68 14.51
CA THR A 133 -7.17 -3.57 15.11
C THR A 133 -5.81 -3.40 14.45
N ALA A 134 -5.76 -3.40 13.11
CA ALA A 134 -4.52 -3.21 12.37
C ALA A 134 -3.92 -1.82 12.59
N ARG A 135 -4.75 -0.76 12.64
CA ARG A 135 -4.30 0.60 12.93
C ARG A 135 -3.65 0.71 14.29
N ILE A 136 -4.23 0.08 15.31
CA ILE A 136 -3.66 0.05 16.65
C ILE A 136 -2.28 -0.62 16.64
N GLN A 137 -2.14 -1.74 15.96
CA GLN A 137 -0.87 -2.45 15.85
C GLN A 137 0.17 -1.62 15.09
N LYS A 138 -0.21 -0.99 13.98
CA LYS A 138 0.69 -0.13 13.18
C LYS A 138 1.19 1.08 13.97
N SER A 139 0.36 1.65 14.84
CA SER A 139 0.74 2.81 15.65
C SER A 139 1.76 2.51 16.75
N LYS A 140 1.95 1.23 17.08
CA LYS A 140 2.92 0.78 18.09
C LYS A 140 4.30 0.47 17.50
N GLY A 141 4.40 0.35 16.20
CA GLY A 141 5.63 0.06 15.48
C GLY A 141 6.35 1.33 15.02
#